data_c18983214a05c72aec32359ca8383834
#
_entry.id   c18983214a05c72aec32359ca8383834
#
_cell.length_a   1.000
_cell.length_b   1.000
_cell.length_c   1.000
_cell.angle_alpha   90.00
_cell.angle_beta   90.00
_cell.angle_gamma   90.00
#
_symmetry.space_group_name_H-M   'P 1'
#
loop_
_entity.id
_entity.type
_entity.pdbx_description
1 polymer ?
#
loop_
_entity_poly.entity_id
_entity_poly.type
_entity_poly.pdbx_seq_one_letter_code
_entity_poly.pdbx_strand_id
1 'polypeptide(L)'
;MTLPPLDRRAFVAASAATAASAYLGSNAFAQNAASGGKSGKIRVGLLGCGGRGTGAAGDALTADPDVEIVAVGDVLAGRVDSTCKHLAEKYAGRADVPKDQRFVGFDSIDKLLAVKLDAVLLATPPVFRPAQIAASVAAGVHIFAEKPFAVDAPGVRSVIESAKKAREKKLSLMSGFCWRSSLPERAIYRKIHDGALGKIRTVYATYNGSPNAFVERKPDMTDMEWQILNWYHYLWLGGDHIVEQACHSVDKINWAMNNEPPALCWAVGGRAQRSDKHPGNIYDHFGVTYEWEDGRRAFLQARQWENCPTDNTDYVYGEKGIAFINGWGPHHAIEGETPWLYEGPTSNMYVEEHKDFFAGIKGKAPQRFDADWATNSTLMAIMGRMAAYTGQMITWEQALNSAEKLGPTTYALGPVETTPVPRPGHTKFT
;
A
#
# COMPACT_ATOMS: atom_id res chain seq x y z
N MET A 1 -25.69 -31.80 -25.36
CA MET A 1 -24.24 -31.92 -25.58
C MET A 1 -23.57 -31.73 -24.24
N THR A 2 -23.16 -32.81 -23.63
CA THR A 2 -22.47 -32.84 -22.33
C THR A 2 -20.97 -32.64 -22.59
N LEU A 3 -20.37 -31.61 -22.00
CA LEU A 3 -18.93 -31.40 -22.05
C LEU A 3 -18.21 -32.51 -21.25
N PRO A 4 -17.07 -33.04 -21.73
CA PRO A 4 -16.32 -34.04 -21.00
C PRO A 4 -15.66 -33.43 -19.75
N PRO A 5 -15.43 -34.20 -18.67
CA PRO A 5 -14.79 -33.69 -17.46
C PRO A 5 -13.34 -33.34 -17.75
N LEU A 6 -12.93 -32.13 -17.31
CA LEU A 6 -11.55 -31.67 -17.37
C LEU A 6 -10.67 -32.55 -16.47
N ASP A 7 -9.76 -33.27 -17.07
CA ASP A 7 -8.76 -34.09 -16.37
C ASP A 7 -7.69 -33.16 -15.74
N ARG A 8 -7.77 -33.04 -14.41
CA ARG A 8 -6.85 -32.22 -13.58
C ARG A 8 -5.38 -32.65 -13.70
N ARG A 9 -5.09 -33.85 -14.18
CA ARG A 9 -3.71 -34.38 -14.28
C ARG A 9 -2.99 -33.98 -15.57
N ALA A 10 -3.70 -33.69 -16.63
CA ALA A 10 -3.11 -33.30 -17.92
C ALA A 10 -2.63 -31.84 -17.93
N PHE A 11 -3.18 -30.98 -17.07
CA PHE A 11 -2.79 -29.55 -16.99
C PHE A 11 -1.49 -29.32 -16.20
N VAL A 12 -1.15 -30.22 -15.29
CA VAL A 12 0.03 -30.09 -14.40
C VAL A 12 1.35 -30.51 -15.08
N ALA A 13 1.31 -31.25 -16.20
CA ALA A 13 2.50 -31.79 -16.82
C ALA A 13 3.24 -30.84 -17.79
N ALA A 14 2.69 -29.67 -18.10
CA ALA A 14 3.29 -28.75 -19.09
C ALA A 14 4.07 -27.56 -18.49
N SER A 15 4.09 -27.38 -17.17
CA SER A 15 4.71 -26.19 -16.52
C SER A 15 5.91 -26.46 -15.62
N ALA A 16 6.41 -27.69 -15.57
CA ALA A 16 7.50 -28.09 -14.65
C ALA A 16 8.86 -28.26 -15.34
N ALA A 17 9.29 -27.24 -16.09
CA ALA A 17 10.69 -27.21 -16.56
C ALA A 17 11.12 -25.76 -16.77
N THR A 18 11.53 -25.09 -15.70
CA THR A 18 12.55 -24.02 -15.66
C THR A 18 12.40 -23.19 -14.37
N ALA A 19 13.03 -23.60 -13.29
CA ALA A 19 13.59 -22.73 -12.25
C ALA A 19 14.18 -23.55 -11.09
N ALA A 20 15.31 -24.19 -11.33
CA ALA A 20 16.17 -24.67 -10.24
C ALA A 20 17.61 -24.37 -10.62
N SER A 21 18.12 -23.23 -10.21
CA SER A 21 19.56 -23.06 -9.93
C SER A 21 19.85 -21.69 -9.31
N ALA A 22 20.72 -21.77 -8.32
CA ALA A 22 21.54 -20.70 -7.76
C ALA A 22 21.00 -19.93 -6.55
N TYR A 23 21.05 -20.59 -5.40
CA TYR A 23 21.28 -19.89 -4.14
C TYR A 23 22.52 -20.51 -3.44
N LEU A 24 23.70 -20.04 -3.77
CA LEU A 24 24.93 -20.15 -2.95
C LEU A 24 25.95 -19.16 -3.52
N GLY A 25 26.35 -18.18 -2.74
CA GLY A 25 27.41 -17.25 -3.14
C GLY A 25 27.60 -16.06 -2.20
N SER A 26 28.28 -16.32 -1.08
CA SER A 26 29.27 -15.45 -0.40
C SER A 26 28.98 -13.97 -0.17
N ASN A 27 28.92 -13.64 1.10
CA ASN A 27 29.09 -12.32 1.71
C ASN A 27 30.39 -11.65 1.29
N ALA A 28 30.30 -10.53 0.59
CA ALA A 28 31.34 -9.51 0.55
C ALA A 28 30.63 -8.15 0.59
N PHE A 29 30.37 -7.65 1.78
CA PHE A 29 29.89 -6.29 1.99
C PHE A 29 31.05 -5.32 1.78
N ALA A 30 31.12 -4.71 0.60
CA ALA A 30 31.88 -3.49 0.42
C ALA A 30 31.04 -2.34 0.98
N GLN A 31 31.49 -1.76 2.08
CA GLN A 31 31.01 -0.48 2.60
C GLN A 31 31.26 0.60 1.55
N ASN A 32 30.20 1.09 0.93
CA ASN A 32 30.19 2.43 0.37
C ASN A 32 29.19 3.25 1.22
N ALA A 33 29.77 4.09 2.06
CA ALA A 33 29.04 5.06 2.84
C ALA A 33 28.19 5.92 1.89
N ALA A 34 26.88 5.95 2.14
CA ALA A 34 26.02 7.01 1.62
C ALA A 34 26.68 8.35 2.00
N SER A 35 26.82 9.25 1.04
CA SER A 35 27.34 10.60 1.27
C SER A 35 26.30 11.39 2.08
N GLY A 36 26.22 11.13 3.37
CA GLY A 36 25.55 12.03 4.31
C GLY A 36 26.15 13.41 4.11
N GLY A 37 25.32 14.43 3.91
CA GLY A 37 25.77 15.81 3.85
C GLY A 37 26.68 16.09 5.05
N LYS A 38 27.65 17.01 4.90
CA LYS A 38 28.64 17.39 5.93
C LYS A 38 28.06 17.76 7.31
N SER A 39 26.72 17.81 7.46
CA SER A 39 26.02 18.16 8.72
C SER A 39 25.54 16.97 9.55
N GLY A 40 25.60 15.73 9.05
CA GLY A 40 24.99 14.57 9.72
C GLY A 40 23.44 14.54 9.69
N LYS A 41 22.80 15.55 9.06
CA LYS A 41 21.34 15.65 8.94
C LYS A 41 20.83 14.91 7.70
N ILE A 42 19.60 14.37 7.80
CA ILE A 42 18.88 13.73 6.69
C ILE A 42 17.86 14.72 6.13
N ARG A 43 18.05 15.14 4.90
CA ARG A 43 17.20 16.10 4.19
C ARG A 43 16.04 15.38 3.49
N VAL A 44 14.83 15.62 3.95
CA VAL A 44 13.63 14.92 3.49
C VAL A 44 12.69 15.89 2.77
N GLY A 45 12.20 15.46 1.60
CA GLY A 45 11.10 16.10 0.90
C GLY A 45 9.77 15.41 1.21
N LEU A 46 8.68 16.17 1.34
CA LEU A 46 7.33 15.66 1.47
C LEU A 46 6.52 15.95 0.22
N LEU A 47 5.95 14.95 -0.42
CA LEU A 47 5.01 15.11 -1.51
C LEU A 47 3.63 14.56 -1.11
N GLY A 48 2.61 15.42 -1.13
CA GLY A 48 1.27 15.17 -0.60
C GLY A 48 1.11 15.72 0.81
N CYS A 49 0.51 16.91 0.92
CA CYS A 49 0.33 17.69 2.15
C CYS A 49 -1.08 17.51 2.75
N GLY A 50 -1.71 16.35 2.53
CA GLY A 50 -2.94 15.95 3.21
C GLY A 50 -2.69 15.46 4.64
N GLY A 51 -3.75 15.00 5.32
CA GLY A 51 -3.65 14.50 6.70
C GLY A 51 -2.60 13.41 6.87
N ARG A 52 -2.55 12.41 5.95
CA ARG A 52 -1.55 11.32 6.02
C ARG A 52 -0.13 11.85 5.78
N GLY A 53 0.07 12.72 4.77
CA GLY A 53 1.39 13.26 4.48
C GLY A 53 1.94 14.14 5.59
N THR A 54 1.10 15.04 6.15
CA THR A 54 1.47 15.84 7.33
C THR A 54 1.81 14.93 8.52
N GLY A 55 1.03 13.86 8.73
CA GLY A 55 1.31 12.84 9.75
C GLY A 55 2.64 12.13 9.50
N ALA A 56 2.90 11.64 8.28
CA ALA A 56 4.14 10.95 7.93
C ALA A 56 5.39 11.83 8.14
N ALA A 57 5.31 13.12 7.80
CA ALA A 57 6.40 14.06 8.11
C ALA A 57 6.62 14.21 9.62
N GLY A 58 5.53 14.28 10.41
CA GLY A 58 5.60 14.31 11.88
C GLY A 58 6.16 13.02 12.47
N ASP A 59 5.75 11.85 11.94
CA ASP A 59 6.26 10.54 12.34
C ASP A 59 7.76 10.42 12.03
N ALA A 60 8.19 10.88 10.84
CA ALA A 60 9.59 10.92 10.43
C ALA A 60 10.45 11.80 11.35
N LEU A 61 9.98 13.02 11.67
CA LEU A 61 10.64 13.94 12.60
C LEU A 61 10.70 13.38 14.04
N THR A 62 9.71 12.60 14.44
CA THR A 62 9.67 11.93 15.74
C THR A 62 10.59 10.72 15.79
N ALA A 63 10.68 9.98 14.68
CA ALA A 63 11.48 8.76 14.59
C ALA A 63 12.97 8.99 14.70
N ASP A 64 13.48 10.12 14.17
CA ASP A 64 14.90 10.39 14.14
C ASP A 64 15.21 11.90 14.28
N PRO A 65 16.07 12.30 15.27
CA PRO A 65 16.39 13.69 15.54
C PRO A 65 17.23 14.36 14.42
N ASP A 66 17.83 13.58 13.54
CA ASP A 66 18.64 14.11 12.43
C ASP A 66 17.80 14.39 11.18
N VAL A 67 16.52 14.04 11.16
CA VAL A 67 15.61 14.33 10.04
C VAL A 67 15.18 15.78 10.03
N GLU A 68 15.25 16.37 8.84
CA GLU A 68 14.76 17.73 8.53
C GLU A 68 13.84 17.68 7.31
N ILE A 69 12.63 18.26 7.41
CA ILE A 69 11.75 18.48 6.25
C ILE A 69 12.18 19.78 5.58
N VAL A 70 12.78 19.68 4.41
CA VAL A 70 13.41 20.82 3.72
C VAL A 70 12.65 21.29 2.49
N ALA A 71 11.71 20.50 1.99
CA ALA A 71 10.87 20.86 0.84
C ALA A 71 9.52 20.15 0.96
N VAL A 72 8.45 20.77 0.45
CA VAL A 72 7.10 20.19 0.41
C VAL A 72 6.43 20.46 -0.93
N GLY A 73 5.56 19.54 -1.36
CA GLY A 73 4.78 19.67 -2.58
C GLY A 73 3.37 19.09 -2.46
N ASP A 74 2.40 19.75 -3.09
CA ASP A 74 1.01 19.28 -3.25
C ASP A 74 0.38 19.96 -4.46
N VAL A 75 -0.71 19.40 -4.98
CA VAL A 75 -1.50 20.05 -6.04
C VAL A 75 -2.22 21.31 -5.51
N LEU A 76 -2.61 21.29 -4.23
CA LEU A 76 -3.44 22.31 -3.59
C LEU A 76 -2.59 23.23 -2.66
N ALA A 77 -2.49 24.51 -2.99
CA ALA A 77 -1.73 25.51 -2.23
C ALA A 77 -2.11 25.55 -0.74
N GLY A 78 -3.42 25.52 -0.43
CA GLY A 78 -3.89 25.57 0.96
C GLY A 78 -3.42 24.39 1.81
N ARG A 79 -3.19 23.21 1.22
CA ARG A 79 -2.61 22.05 1.90
C ARG A 79 -1.13 22.26 2.20
N VAL A 80 -0.37 22.81 1.24
CA VAL A 80 1.04 23.15 1.43
C VAL A 80 1.21 24.12 2.60
N ASP A 81 0.45 25.22 2.61
CA ASP A 81 0.52 26.23 3.67
C ASP A 81 0.13 25.69 5.05
N SER A 82 -0.96 24.93 5.12
CA SER A 82 -1.43 24.31 6.36
C SER A 82 -0.40 23.33 6.94
N THR A 83 0.20 22.50 6.10
CA THR A 83 1.23 21.53 6.50
C THR A 83 2.48 22.23 6.98
N CYS A 84 3.00 23.24 6.24
CA CYS A 84 4.16 24.00 6.64
C CYS A 84 3.95 24.69 7.99
N LYS A 85 2.78 25.31 8.19
CA LYS A 85 2.46 25.95 9.46
C LYS A 85 2.46 24.94 10.61
N HIS A 86 1.72 23.82 10.46
CA HIS A 86 1.63 22.79 11.50
C HIS A 86 2.99 22.18 11.85
N LEU A 87 3.82 21.88 10.86
CA LEU A 87 5.13 21.27 11.10
C LEU A 87 6.12 22.26 11.74
N ALA A 88 6.13 23.53 11.31
CA ALA A 88 6.97 24.54 11.92
C ALA A 88 6.62 24.81 13.38
N GLU A 89 5.32 24.86 13.72
CA GLU A 89 4.85 25.03 15.10
C GLU A 89 5.29 23.88 16.01
N LYS A 90 5.26 22.62 15.49
CA LYS A 90 5.54 21.44 16.30
C LYS A 90 7.01 21.01 16.30
N TYR A 91 7.75 21.29 15.22
CA TYR A 91 9.11 20.82 14.99
C TYR A 91 10.04 21.97 14.57
N ALA A 92 9.95 23.11 15.27
CA ALA A 92 10.76 24.30 15.01
C ALA A 92 12.24 23.96 14.83
N GLY A 93 12.89 24.59 13.87
CA GLY A 93 14.30 24.35 13.52
C GLY A 93 14.55 23.10 12.66
N ARG A 94 13.55 22.23 12.47
CA ARG A 94 13.68 21.02 11.62
C ARG A 94 12.65 20.91 10.51
N ALA A 95 11.64 21.78 10.50
CA ALA A 95 10.60 21.80 9.48
C ALA A 95 10.17 23.23 9.10
N ASP A 96 11.08 24.19 9.22
CA ASP A 96 10.88 25.58 8.81
C ASP A 96 11.12 25.71 7.31
N VAL A 97 10.22 25.10 6.50
CA VAL A 97 10.38 25.04 5.04
C VAL A 97 10.28 26.45 4.45
N PRO A 98 11.32 26.95 3.73
CA PRO A 98 11.28 28.25 3.09
C PRO A 98 10.22 28.33 1.99
N LYS A 99 9.74 29.54 1.66
CA LYS A 99 8.68 29.71 0.65
C LYS A 99 9.07 29.22 -0.74
N ASP A 100 10.32 29.40 -1.13
CA ASP A 100 10.90 28.93 -2.39
C ASP A 100 11.11 27.41 -2.48
N GLN A 101 10.89 26.69 -1.36
CA GLN A 101 10.90 25.22 -1.27
C GLN A 101 9.48 24.63 -1.07
N ARG A 102 8.43 25.42 -1.33
CA ARG A 102 7.03 25.04 -1.27
C ARG A 102 6.46 24.98 -2.68
N PHE A 103 6.18 23.79 -3.17
CA PHE A 103 5.80 23.59 -4.56
C PHE A 103 4.32 23.26 -4.69
N VAL A 104 3.63 23.93 -5.62
CA VAL A 104 2.20 23.73 -5.90
C VAL A 104 2.03 23.32 -7.36
N GLY A 105 1.14 22.37 -7.60
CA GLY A 105 0.79 21.87 -8.93
C GLY A 105 1.16 20.42 -9.17
N PHE A 106 0.73 19.88 -10.32
CA PHE A 106 1.01 18.48 -10.69
C PHE A 106 2.49 18.21 -10.97
N ASP A 107 3.26 19.25 -11.30
CA ASP A 107 4.72 19.22 -11.50
C ASP A 107 5.53 19.40 -10.20
N SER A 108 4.86 19.45 -9.05
CA SER A 108 5.51 19.63 -7.74
C SER A 108 6.55 18.54 -7.42
N ILE A 109 6.38 17.31 -7.96
CA ILE A 109 7.39 16.25 -7.81
C ILE A 109 8.72 16.61 -8.45
N ASP A 110 8.71 17.14 -9.67
CA ASP A 110 9.94 17.48 -10.41
C ASP A 110 10.68 18.60 -9.73
N LYS A 111 9.93 19.63 -9.28
CA LYS A 111 10.48 20.77 -8.52
C LYS A 111 11.07 20.34 -7.18
N LEU A 112 10.37 19.44 -6.46
CA LEU A 112 10.81 18.90 -5.18
C LEU A 112 12.08 18.06 -5.35
N LEU A 113 12.18 17.22 -6.37
CA LEU A 113 13.36 16.40 -6.64
C LEU A 113 14.55 17.21 -7.18
N ALA A 114 14.34 18.44 -7.65
CA ALA A 114 15.43 19.37 -7.97
C ALA A 114 16.12 19.94 -6.72
N VAL A 115 15.48 19.83 -5.55
CA VAL A 115 16.10 20.15 -4.26
C VAL A 115 17.07 19.04 -3.88
N LYS A 116 18.20 19.37 -3.27
CA LYS A 116 19.13 18.35 -2.74
C LYS A 116 18.45 17.62 -1.57
N LEU A 117 18.00 16.36 -1.80
CA LEU A 117 17.36 15.51 -0.82
C LEU A 117 18.16 14.21 -0.61
N ASP A 118 18.06 13.64 0.59
CA ASP A 118 18.51 12.28 0.89
C ASP A 118 17.35 11.29 0.75
N ALA A 119 16.13 11.72 1.11
CA ALA A 119 14.93 10.88 1.02
C ALA A 119 13.67 11.70 0.66
N VAL A 120 12.65 11.01 0.17
CA VAL A 120 11.32 11.58 -0.10
C VAL A 120 10.23 10.74 0.54
N LEU A 121 9.21 11.41 1.10
CA LEU A 121 7.96 10.81 1.58
C LEU A 121 6.88 11.06 0.53
N LEU A 122 6.34 9.99 -0.07
CA LEU A 122 5.30 10.05 -1.09
C LEU A 122 3.95 9.69 -0.49
N ALA A 123 3.12 10.68 -0.23
CA ALA A 123 1.82 10.56 0.44
C ALA A 123 0.63 11.12 -0.39
N THR A 124 0.79 11.22 -1.69
CA THR A 124 -0.27 11.60 -2.64
C THR A 124 -1.30 10.47 -2.81
N PRO A 125 -2.46 10.69 -3.46
CA PRO A 125 -3.32 9.58 -3.87
C PRO A 125 -2.58 8.54 -4.71
N PRO A 126 -2.90 7.23 -4.57
CA PRO A 126 -2.06 6.15 -5.09
C PRO A 126 -1.92 6.10 -6.62
N VAL A 127 -2.82 6.71 -7.38
CA VAL A 127 -2.69 6.81 -8.86
C VAL A 127 -1.40 7.51 -9.29
N PHE A 128 -0.91 8.47 -8.52
CA PHE A 128 0.30 9.24 -8.85
C PHE A 128 1.59 8.51 -8.46
N ARG A 129 1.50 7.56 -7.55
CA ARG A 129 2.64 6.94 -6.88
C ARG A 129 3.60 6.20 -7.81
N PRO A 130 3.16 5.44 -8.85
CA PRO A 130 4.08 4.77 -9.76
C PRO A 130 5.03 5.72 -10.48
N ALA A 131 4.52 6.85 -11.00
CA ALA A 131 5.34 7.87 -11.66
C ALA A 131 6.27 8.58 -10.67
N GLN A 132 5.79 8.86 -9.46
CA GLN A 132 6.57 9.52 -8.41
C GLN A 132 7.70 8.62 -7.89
N ILE A 133 7.48 7.32 -7.74
CA ILE A 133 8.52 6.35 -7.39
C ILE A 133 9.57 6.31 -8.51
N ALA A 134 9.15 6.22 -9.77
CA ALA A 134 10.08 6.20 -10.92
C ALA A 134 10.95 7.46 -10.99
N ALA A 135 10.36 8.65 -10.80
CA ALA A 135 11.08 9.92 -10.76
C ALA A 135 12.07 9.98 -9.59
N SER A 136 11.66 9.52 -8.40
CA SER A 136 12.53 9.49 -7.21
C SER A 136 13.70 8.53 -7.37
N VAL A 137 13.49 7.35 -7.98
CA VAL A 137 14.56 6.41 -8.34
C VAL A 137 15.51 7.03 -9.36
N ALA A 138 14.99 7.75 -10.36
CA ALA A 138 15.82 8.45 -11.34
C ALA A 138 16.72 9.51 -10.68
N ALA A 139 16.16 10.28 -9.74
CA ALA A 139 16.87 11.30 -8.96
C ALA A 139 17.86 10.71 -7.95
N GLY A 140 17.81 9.42 -7.65
CA GLY A 140 18.76 8.77 -6.74
C GLY A 140 18.50 9.04 -5.26
N VAL A 141 17.25 9.29 -4.86
CA VAL A 141 16.84 9.52 -3.46
C VAL A 141 16.20 8.28 -2.85
N HIS A 142 16.37 8.08 -1.53
CA HIS A 142 15.68 7.03 -0.80
C HIS A 142 14.17 7.34 -0.73
N ILE A 143 13.32 6.31 -0.76
CA ILE A 143 11.88 6.47 -0.93
C ILE A 143 11.13 5.79 0.21
N PHE A 144 10.32 6.56 0.92
CA PHE A 144 9.18 6.06 1.68
C PHE A 144 7.92 6.38 0.89
N ALA A 145 7.18 5.36 0.50
CA ALA A 145 5.95 5.53 -0.29
C ALA A 145 4.76 4.95 0.47
N GLU A 146 3.72 5.75 0.68
CA GLU A 146 2.48 5.30 1.27
C GLU A 146 1.84 4.17 0.45
N LYS A 147 1.09 3.32 1.12
CA LYS A 147 0.32 2.24 0.51
C LYS A 147 -0.99 2.78 -0.13
N PRO A 148 -1.58 2.04 -1.09
CA PRO A 148 -0.98 1.04 -1.94
C PRO A 148 -0.02 1.67 -2.95
N PHE A 149 0.81 0.86 -3.60
CA PHE A 149 1.79 1.40 -4.55
C PHE A 149 1.19 1.82 -5.90
N ALA A 150 -0.02 1.37 -6.23
CA ALA A 150 -0.71 1.67 -7.46
C ALA A 150 -2.22 1.43 -7.31
N VAL A 151 -2.99 1.84 -8.32
CA VAL A 151 -4.44 1.60 -8.40
C VAL A 151 -4.82 0.61 -9.51
N ASP A 152 -3.88 0.28 -10.39
CA ASP A 152 -4.06 -0.59 -11.56
C ASP A 152 -2.81 -1.42 -11.86
N ALA A 153 -2.95 -2.42 -12.73
CA ALA A 153 -1.86 -3.32 -13.07
C ALA A 153 -0.70 -2.65 -13.83
N PRO A 154 -0.93 -1.74 -14.79
CA PRO A 154 0.15 -0.96 -15.39
C PRO A 154 0.98 -0.19 -14.36
N GLY A 155 0.34 0.39 -13.36
CA GLY A 155 1.01 1.05 -12.24
C GLY A 155 1.87 0.09 -11.41
N VAL A 156 1.34 -1.11 -11.08
CA VAL A 156 2.10 -2.15 -10.37
C VAL A 156 3.34 -2.57 -11.16
N ARG A 157 3.20 -2.84 -12.47
CA ARG A 157 4.34 -3.18 -13.34
C ARG A 157 5.39 -2.08 -13.38
N SER A 158 4.96 -0.82 -13.45
CA SER A 158 5.86 0.36 -13.39
C SER A 158 6.65 0.40 -12.08
N VAL A 159 6.01 0.08 -10.94
CA VAL A 159 6.70 0.02 -9.65
C VAL A 159 7.69 -1.15 -9.60
N ILE A 160 7.33 -2.32 -10.13
CA ILE A 160 8.24 -3.48 -10.22
C ILE A 160 9.52 -3.10 -11.00
N GLU A 161 9.38 -2.44 -12.15
CA GLU A 161 10.54 -1.99 -12.94
C GLU A 161 11.36 -0.90 -12.22
N SER A 162 10.69 0.01 -11.51
CA SER A 162 11.36 1.02 -10.70
C SER A 162 12.11 0.40 -9.53
N ALA A 163 11.55 -0.64 -8.91
CA ALA A 163 12.16 -1.37 -7.82
C ALA A 163 13.47 -2.06 -8.23
N LYS A 164 13.53 -2.66 -9.43
CA LYS A 164 14.79 -3.22 -9.99
C LYS A 164 15.90 -2.17 -10.04
N LYS A 165 15.57 -1.00 -10.60
CA LYS A 165 16.51 0.14 -10.71
C LYS A 165 16.90 0.71 -9.33
N ALA A 166 15.96 0.77 -8.38
CA ALA A 166 16.25 1.21 -7.01
C ALA A 166 17.24 0.28 -6.32
N ARG A 167 17.09 -1.04 -6.53
CA ARG A 167 18.02 -2.05 -6.00
C ARG A 167 19.42 -1.92 -6.58
N GLU A 168 19.54 -1.72 -7.89
CA GLU A 168 20.83 -1.46 -8.57
C GLU A 168 21.52 -0.22 -8.00
N LYS A 169 20.76 0.83 -7.73
CA LYS A 169 21.25 2.08 -7.13
C LYS A 169 21.43 2.02 -5.61
N LYS A 170 21.13 0.90 -4.97
CA LYS A 170 21.17 0.72 -3.50
C LYS A 170 20.29 1.74 -2.76
N LEU A 171 19.11 2.05 -3.30
CA LEU A 171 18.14 2.93 -2.67
C LEU A 171 17.19 2.12 -1.79
N SER A 172 16.83 2.64 -0.63
CA SER A 172 15.70 2.13 0.13
C SER A 172 14.40 2.45 -0.60
N LEU A 173 13.51 1.47 -0.72
CA LEU A 173 12.14 1.64 -1.17
C LEU A 173 11.23 0.97 -0.15
N MET A 174 10.80 1.75 0.84
CA MET A 174 9.95 1.29 1.94
C MET A 174 8.49 1.64 1.69
N SER A 175 7.61 0.77 2.11
CA SER A 175 6.16 0.93 1.98
C SER A 175 5.50 1.31 3.29
N GLY A 176 4.48 2.18 3.24
CA GLY A 176 3.64 2.56 4.38
C GLY A 176 2.59 1.52 4.78
N PHE A 177 2.84 0.22 4.58
CA PHE A 177 2.03 -0.85 5.19
C PHE A 177 2.39 -0.96 6.68
N CYS A 178 1.94 0.00 7.47
CA CYS A 178 2.36 0.28 8.84
C CYS A 178 2.24 -0.90 9.79
N TRP A 179 1.27 -1.82 9.60
CA TRP A 179 1.12 -2.99 10.46
C TRP A 179 2.31 -3.95 10.41
N ARG A 180 3.07 -3.97 9.31
CA ARG A 180 4.36 -4.70 9.27
C ARG A 180 5.44 -4.06 10.15
N SER A 181 5.19 -2.88 10.68
CA SER A 181 6.05 -2.20 11.66
C SER A 181 5.51 -2.22 13.08
N SER A 182 4.29 -2.72 13.28
CA SER A 182 3.70 -2.95 14.61
C SER A 182 4.47 -4.04 15.37
N LEU A 183 4.96 -3.74 16.57
CA LEU A 183 5.73 -4.70 17.38
C LEU A 183 4.90 -5.96 17.74
N PRO A 184 3.62 -5.83 18.17
CA PRO A 184 2.78 -6.99 18.43
C PRO A 184 2.57 -7.86 17.19
N GLU A 185 2.30 -7.25 16.04
CA GLU A 185 2.08 -7.99 14.79
C GLU A 185 3.36 -8.68 14.29
N ARG A 186 4.50 -8.01 14.34
CA ARG A 186 5.79 -8.65 14.05
C ARG A 186 6.05 -9.88 14.93
N ALA A 187 5.65 -9.82 16.20
CA ALA A 187 5.83 -10.94 17.11
C ALA A 187 4.96 -12.15 16.76
N ILE A 188 3.66 -11.94 16.50
CA ILE A 188 2.76 -13.03 16.14
C ILE A 188 3.07 -13.61 14.76
N TYR A 189 3.37 -12.78 13.76
CA TYR A 189 3.74 -13.27 12.42
C TYR A 189 5.06 -14.04 12.45
N ARG A 190 6.02 -13.65 13.28
CA ARG A 190 7.22 -14.45 13.50
C ARG A 190 6.87 -15.84 14.05
N LYS A 191 5.99 -15.93 15.05
CA LYS A 191 5.51 -17.23 15.57
C LYS A 191 4.83 -18.08 14.52
N ILE A 192 4.01 -17.47 13.65
CA ILE A 192 3.34 -18.14 12.54
C ILE A 192 4.39 -18.71 11.58
N HIS A 193 5.36 -17.90 11.16
CA HIS A 193 6.42 -18.32 10.23
C HIS A 193 7.39 -19.34 10.85
N ASP A 194 7.61 -19.30 12.17
CA ASP A 194 8.37 -20.30 12.92
C ASP A 194 7.61 -21.63 13.09
N GLY A 195 6.39 -21.73 12.54
CA GLY A 195 5.61 -22.96 12.46
C GLY A 195 4.71 -23.24 13.66
N ALA A 196 4.41 -22.25 14.52
CA ALA A 196 3.52 -22.43 15.67
C ALA A 196 2.11 -22.96 15.30
N LEU A 197 1.63 -22.65 14.10
CA LEU A 197 0.34 -23.13 13.59
C LEU A 197 0.45 -24.41 12.72
N GLY A 198 1.65 -24.94 12.47
CA GLY A 198 1.88 -25.96 11.46
C GLY A 198 1.63 -25.41 10.05
N LYS A 199 1.15 -26.27 9.13
CA LYS A 199 0.80 -25.80 7.77
C LYS A 199 -0.45 -24.92 7.84
N ILE A 200 -0.33 -23.70 7.31
CA ILE A 200 -1.47 -22.79 7.18
C ILE A 200 -2.48 -23.39 6.19
N ARG A 201 -3.74 -23.36 6.55
CA ARG A 201 -4.86 -23.87 5.73
C ARG A 201 -5.73 -22.73 5.20
N THR A 202 -6.05 -21.77 6.08
CA THR A 202 -6.98 -20.70 5.75
C THR A 202 -6.59 -19.43 6.49
N VAL A 203 -6.80 -18.28 5.83
CA VAL A 203 -6.78 -16.97 6.48
C VAL A 203 -8.14 -16.32 6.28
N TYR A 204 -8.73 -15.80 7.35
CA TYR A 204 -9.91 -14.95 7.29
C TYR A 204 -9.54 -13.58 7.81
N ALA A 205 -9.70 -12.56 6.99
CA ALA A 205 -9.33 -11.19 7.31
C ALA A 205 -10.52 -10.25 7.15
N THR A 206 -10.64 -9.28 8.04
CA THR A 206 -11.72 -8.28 7.99
C THR A 206 -11.15 -6.88 7.84
N TYR A 207 -11.88 -6.02 7.12
CA TYR A 207 -11.71 -4.58 7.13
C TYR A 207 -13.10 -3.90 7.12
N ASN A 208 -13.79 -4.01 8.24
CA ASN A 208 -15.14 -3.47 8.41
C ASN A 208 -15.07 -2.11 9.11
N GLY A 209 -15.22 -1.05 8.36
CA GLY A 209 -15.14 0.32 8.86
C GLY A 209 -16.36 1.17 8.53
N SER A 210 -16.27 2.44 8.92
CA SER A 210 -17.23 3.48 8.54
C SER A 210 -16.79 4.14 7.22
N PRO A 211 -17.73 4.77 6.48
CA PRO A 211 -17.40 5.55 5.30
C PRO A 211 -16.48 6.72 5.64
N ASN A 212 -15.60 7.07 4.71
CA ASN A 212 -14.85 8.32 4.81
C ASN A 212 -15.78 9.50 4.57
N ALA A 213 -15.58 10.58 5.33
CA ALA A 213 -16.23 11.84 5.07
C ALA A 213 -15.85 12.39 3.68
N PHE A 214 -16.69 13.21 3.11
CA PHE A 214 -16.42 13.90 1.86
C PHE A 214 -16.60 15.41 2.00
N VAL A 215 -15.92 16.15 1.14
CA VAL A 215 -16.00 17.60 1.03
C VAL A 215 -17.13 17.93 0.07
N GLU A 216 -18.05 18.80 0.46
CA GLU A 216 -19.08 19.31 -0.44
C GLU A 216 -18.49 20.18 -1.55
N ARG A 217 -19.08 20.10 -2.75
CA ARG A 217 -18.63 20.86 -3.89
C ARG A 217 -18.98 22.34 -3.74
N LYS A 218 -17.99 23.22 -3.85
CA LYS A 218 -18.21 24.66 -3.95
C LYS A 218 -18.37 25.08 -5.41
N PRO A 219 -19.09 26.19 -5.69
CA PRO A 219 -19.39 26.61 -7.06
C PRO A 219 -18.14 26.91 -7.92
N ASP A 220 -17.04 27.31 -7.31
CA ASP A 220 -15.77 27.68 -7.95
C ASP A 220 -14.78 26.52 -8.10
N MET A 221 -15.10 25.34 -7.57
CA MET A 221 -14.23 24.17 -7.69
C MET A 221 -14.32 23.54 -9.08
N THR A 222 -13.19 23.25 -9.68
CA THR A 222 -13.10 22.41 -10.87
C THR A 222 -13.39 20.94 -10.52
N ASP A 223 -13.74 20.11 -11.52
CA ASP A 223 -13.96 18.67 -11.26
C ASP A 223 -12.70 18.01 -10.72
N MET A 224 -11.53 18.31 -11.28
CA MET A 224 -10.26 17.76 -10.82
C MET A 224 -9.99 18.11 -9.36
N GLU A 225 -10.16 19.38 -8.98
CA GLU A 225 -9.95 19.81 -7.60
C GLU A 225 -10.89 19.11 -6.62
N TRP A 226 -12.19 19.04 -6.97
CA TRP A 226 -13.19 18.37 -6.14
C TRP A 226 -12.93 16.88 -6.03
N GLN A 227 -12.55 16.21 -7.12
CA GLN A 227 -12.19 14.78 -7.09
C GLN A 227 -10.93 14.54 -6.24
N ILE A 228 -9.90 15.38 -6.34
CA ILE A 228 -8.69 15.28 -5.50
C ILE A 228 -9.02 15.49 -4.02
N LEU A 229 -9.90 16.43 -3.67
CA LEU A 229 -10.34 16.63 -2.28
C LEU A 229 -11.12 15.42 -1.74
N ASN A 230 -11.80 14.69 -2.63
CA ASN A 230 -12.61 13.51 -2.34
C ASN A 230 -12.00 12.21 -2.90
N TRP A 231 -10.69 12.12 -3.02
CA TRP A 231 -9.97 11.08 -3.73
C TRP A 231 -10.31 9.64 -3.30
N TYR A 232 -10.65 9.43 -2.06
CA TYR A 232 -11.11 8.12 -1.55
C TYR A 232 -12.35 7.58 -2.27
N HIS A 233 -13.19 8.46 -2.80
CA HIS A 233 -14.47 8.13 -3.41
C HIS A 233 -14.39 7.90 -4.92
N TYR A 234 -13.24 8.22 -5.52
CA TYR A 234 -13.03 8.09 -6.97
C TYR A 234 -12.11 6.92 -7.29
N LEU A 235 -12.64 5.97 -8.08
CA LEU A 235 -11.95 4.76 -8.48
C LEU A 235 -10.54 5.05 -9.03
N TRP A 236 -10.44 6.03 -9.93
CA TRP A 236 -9.17 6.34 -10.58
C TRP A 236 -8.10 6.90 -9.65
N LEU A 237 -8.49 7.57 -8.56
CA LEU A 237 -7.58 8.14 -7.58
C LEU A 237 -7.14 7.14 -6.52
N GLY A 238 -8.11 6.40 -5.96
CA GLY A 238 -7.90 5.51 -4.81
C GLY A 238 -7.87 4.02 -5.15
N GLY A 239 -8.40 3.61 -6.31
CA GLY A 239 -8.51 2.20 -6.67
C GLY A 239 -9.69 1.46 -6.04
N ASP A 240 -10.63 2.15 -5.39
CA ASP A 240 -11.67 1.68 -4.49
C ASP A 240 -11.17 1.35 -3.07
N HIS A 241 -12.07 1.25 -2.09
CA HIS A 241 -11.70 1.05 -0.68
C HIS A 241 -11.01 -0.30 -0.41
N ILE A 242 -11.23 -1.31 -1.27
CA ILE A 242 -10.49 -2.58 -1.18
C ILE A 242 -8.99 -2.37 -1.46
N VAL A 243 -8.66 -1.49 -2.42
CA VAL A 243 -7.28 -1.21 -2.82
C VAL A 243 -6.63 -0.18 -1.88
N GLU A 244 -7.41 0.79 -1.40
CA GLU A 244 -6.87 1.87 -0.58
C GLU A 244 -6.84 1.55 0.91
N GLN A 245 -7.93 1.02 1.48
CA GLN A 245 -8.02 0.72 2.92
C GLN A 245 -7.87 -0.76 3.22
N ALA A 246 -8.73 -1.61 2.66
CA ALA A 246 -8.70 -3.03 2.98
C ALA A 246 -7.44 -3.74 2.45
N CYS A 247 -6.62 -3.07 1.64
CA CYS A 247 -5.29 -3.57 1.27
C CYS A 247 -4.40 -3.86 2.48
N HIS A 248 -4.63 -3.24 3.62
CA HIS A 248 -3.95 -3.58 4.87
C HIS A 248 -4.27 -5.02 5.32
N SER A 249 -5.54 -5.43 5.29
CA SER A 249 -5.92 -6.81 5.61
C SER A 249 -5.53 -7.78 4.49
N VAL A 250 -5.54 -7.33 3.21
CA VAL A 250 -4.96 -8.10 2.10
C VAL A 250 -3.46 -8.32 2.30
N ASP A 251 -2.73 -7.30 2.78
CA ASP A 251 -1.30 -7.43 3.10
C ASP A 251 -1.07 -8.44 4.24
N LYS A 252 -1.92 -8.47 5.26
CA LYS A 252 -1.83 -9.46 6.33
C LYS A 252 -2.10 -10.88 5.83
N ILE A 253 -3.01 -11.06 4.87
CA ILE A 253 -3.19 -12.34 4.16
C ILE A 253 -1.88 -12.71 3.43
N ASN A 254 -1.33 -11.79 2.64
CA ASN A 254 -0.06 -12.00 1.93
C ASN A 254 1.08 -12.35 2.89
N TRP A 255 1.17 -11.66 4.03
CA TRP A 255 2.17 -11.92 5.06
C TRP A 255 2.02 -13.31 5.69
N ALA A 256 0.80 -13.71 6.06
CA ALA A 256 0.51 -15.05 6.58
C ALA A 256 0.88 -16.15 5.57
N MET A 257 0.68 -15.90 4.27
CA MET A 257 1.03 -16.79 3.17
C MET A 257 2.49 -16.66 2.72
N ASN A 258 3.36 -16.09 3.56
CA ASN A 258 4.80 -15.92 3.31
C ASN A 258 5.12 -15.11 2.04
N ASN A 259 4.26 -14.13 1.72
CA ASN A 259 4.32 -13.27 0.53
C ASN A 259 4.22 -14.04 -0.81
N GLU A 260 3.72 -15.25 -0.79
CA GLU A 260 3.43 -16.03 -1.98
C GLU A 260 2.11 -15.55 -2.61
N PRO A 261 2.09 -15.15 -3.90
CA PRO A 261 0.88 -14.68 -4.55
C PRO A 261 -0.15 -15.82 -4.72
N PRO A 262 -1.46 -15.51 -4.68
CA PRO A 262 -2.49 -16.50 -4.97
C PRO A 262 -2.50 -16.88 -6.46
N ALA A 263 -2.94 -18.08 -6.80
CA ALA A 263 -3.11 -18.51 -8.18
C ALA A 263 -4.29 -17.77 -8.85
N LEU A 264 -5.38 -17.61 -8.10
CA LEU A 264 -6.61 -16.97 -8.59
C LEU A 264 -7.45 -16.37 -7.46
N CYS A 265 -8.41 -15.54 -7.82
CA CYS A 265 -9.47 -15.09 -6.91
C CYS A 265 -10.82 -14.98 -7.61
N TRP A 266 -11.89 -14.96 -6.81
CA TRP A 266 -13.22 -14.51 -7.19
C TRP A 266 -13.80 -13.65 -6.07
N ALA A 267 -14.75 -12.77 -6.41
CA ALA A 267 -15.27 -11.84 -5.45
C ALA A 267 -16.73 -11.48 -5.71
N VAL A 268 -17.38 -11.04 -4.65
CA VAL A 268 -18.66 -10.33 -4.69
C VAL A 268 -18.45 -8.94 -4.11
N GLY A 269 -19.27 -7.99 -4.53
CA GLY A 269 -19.22 -6.61 -4.02
C GLY A 269 -20.30 -5.75 -4.65
N GLY A 270 -20.41 -4.53 -4.18
CA GLY A 270 -21.42 -3.61 -4.69
C GLY A 270 -21.62 -2.40 -3.80
N ARG A 271 -22.79 -1.80 -3.93
CA ARG A 271 -23.28 -0.69 -3.13
C ARG A 271 -24.53 -1.13 -2.36
N ALA A 272 -24.48 -1.08 -1.04
CA ALA A 272 -25.60 -1.33 -0.15
C ALA A 272 -26.11 -0.02 0.49
N GLN A 273 -25.20 0.86 0.92
CA GLN A 273 -25.54 2.15 1.52
C GLN A 273 -25.18 3.34 0.63
N ARG A 274 -24.13 3.22 -0.19
CA ARG A 274 -23.78 4.30 -1.13
C ARG A 274 -24.87 4.50 -2.19
N SER A 275 -25.27 5.75 -2.38
CA SER A 275 -26.26 6.18 -3.37
C SER A 275 -25.66 7.27 -4.26
N ASP A 276 -26.45 7.79 -5.20
CA ASP A 276 -26.05 8.89 -6.10
C ASP A 276 -25.77 10.22 -5.37
N LYS A 277 -26.14 10.32 -4.09
CA LYS A 277 -25.80 11.47 -3.24
C LYS A 277 -24.33 11.47 -2.79
N HIS A 278 -23.66 10.33 -2.86
CA HIS A 278 -22.25 10.21 -2.49
C HIS A 278 -21.37 10.50 -3.70
N PRO A 279 -20.27 11.24 -3.53
CA PRO A 279 -19.34 11.47 -4.62
C PRO A 279 -18.68 10.17 -5.11
N GLY A 280 -18.29 10.15 -6.39
CA GLY A 280 -17.48 9.09 -6.95
C GLY A 280 -18.21 7.80 -7.31
N ASN A 281 -17.44 6.79 -7.67
CA ASN A 281 -17.92 5.60 -8.34
C ASN A 281 -17.41 4.27 -7.73
N ILE A 282 -16.96 4.29 -6.47
CA ILE A 282 -16.50 3.11 -5.75
C ILE A 282 -17.67 2.29 -5.17
N TYR A 283 -17.40 1.03 -4.84
CA TYR A 283 -18.28 0.18 -4.05
C TYR A 283 -18.23 0.53 -2.54
N ASP A 284 -19.07 -0.07 -1.73
CA ASP A 284 -19.03 0.06 -0.27
C ASP A 284 -18.84 -1.27 0.47
N HIS A 285 -18.79 -2.39 -0.25
CA HIS A 285 -18.46 -3.69 0.34
C HIS A 285 -17.84 -4.66 -0.67
N PHE A 286 -16.99 -5.55 -0.17
CA PHE A 286 -16.33 -6.63 -0.90
C PHE A 286 -16.27 -7.88 -0.04
N GLY A 287 -16.50 -9.03 -0.68
CA GLY A 287 -16.15 -10.35 -0.18
C GLY A 287 -15.25 -11.03 -1.21
N VAL A 288 -14.00 -11.29 -0.88
CA VAL A 288 -13.02 -11.86 -1.82
C VAL A 288 -12.52 -13.20 -1.30
N THR A 289 -12.46 -14.18 -2.18
CA THR A 289 -11.80 -15.45 -1.93
C THR A 289 -10.56 -15.54 -2.81
N TYR A 290 -9.40 -15.72 -2.20
CA TYR A 290 -8.13 -16.02 -2.85
C TYR A 290 -7.85 -17.53 -2.72
N GLU A 291 -7.29 -18.15 -3.75
CA GLU A 291 -6.90 -19.56 -3.74
C GLU A 291 -5.46 -19.70 -4.26
N TRP A 292 -4.66 -20.51 -3.55
CA TRP A 292 -3.30 -20.90 -3.93
C TRP A 292 -3.32 -22.25 -4.64
N GLU A 293 -2.28 -22.55 -5.42
CA GLU A 293 -2.19 -23.81 -6.18
C GLU A 293 -2.28 -25.07 -5.31
N ASP A 294 -1.82 -24.99 -4.07
CA ASP A 294 -1.86 -26.12 -3.12
C ASP A 294 -3.21 -26.26 -2.37
N GLY A 295 -4.21 -25.45 -2.74
CA GLY A 295 -5.56 -25.50 -2.19
C GLY A 295 -5.75 -24.67 -0.91
N ARG A 296 -4.73 -23.97 -0.41
CA ARG A 296 -4.92 -22.95 0.64
C ARG A 296 -5.88 -21.88 0.16
N ARG A 297 -6.66 -21.31 1.08
CA ARG A 297 -7.59 -20.21 0.75
C ARG A 297 -7.50 -19.09 1.76
N ALA A 298 -7.79 -17.89 1.29
CA ALA A 298 -8.02 -16.76 2.15
C ALA A 298 -9.33 -16.04 1.79
N PHE A 299 -9.96 -15.49 2.80
CA PHE A 299 -11.22 -14.77 2.69
C PHE A 299 -11.04 -13.37 3.25
N LEU A 300 -11.37 -12.37 2.44
CA LEU A 300 -11.46 -10.98 2.85
C LEU A 300 -12.91 -10.56 2.93
N GLN A 301 -13.32 -10.00 4.04
CA GLN A 301 -14.57 -9.26 4.18
C GLN A 301 -14.26 -7.80 4.45
N ALA A 302 -14.69 -6.90 3.56
CA ALA A 302 -14.45 -5.48 3.70
C ALA A 302 -15.73 -4.67 3.44
N ARG A 303 -15.96 -3.66 4.26
CA ARG A 303 -17.09 -2.73 4.06
C ARG A 303 -16.84 -1.36 4.68
N GLN A 304 -17.57 -0.37 4.16
CA GLN A 304 -17.64 1.00 4.67
C GLN A 304 -19.13 1.37 4.88
N TRP A 305 -19.68 0.97 6.01
CA TRP A 305 -21.11 1.21 6.32
C TRP A 305 -21.27 2.02 7.60
N GLU A 306 -22.20 2.98 7.57
CA GLU A 306 -22.61 3.75 8.73
C GLU A 306 -23.44 2.89 9.69
N ASN A 307 -23.36 3.22 10.97
CA ASN A 307 -24.14 2.58 12.04
C ASN A 307 -23.99 1.05 12.12
N CYS A 308 -22.84 0.52 11.70
CA CYS A 308 -22.51 -0.89 11.77
C CYS A 308 -21.24 -1.11 12.61
N PRO A 309 -21.12 -2.24 13.35
CA PRO A 309 -19.92 -2.53 14.13
C PRO A 309 -18.66 -2.54 13.24
N THR A 310 -17.57 -2.01 13.74
CA THR A 310 -16.25 -2.07 13.05
C THR A 310 -15.51 -3.32 13.45
N ASP A 311 -14.69 -3.88 12.53
CA ASP A 311 -13.84 -5.03 12.78
C ASP A 311 -12.64 -5.04 11.82
N ASN A 312 -11.45 -5.22 12.39
CA ASN A 312 -10.18 -5.37 11.69
C ASN A 312 -9.36 -6.53 12.26
N THR A 313 -10.05 -7.60 12.59
CA THR A 313 -9.43 -8.81 13.14
C THR A 313 -9.12 -9.80 12.02
N ASP A 314 -7.96 -10.42 12.10
CA ASP A 314 -7.57 -11.49 11.18
C ASP A 314 -7.38 -12.79 11.94
N TYR A 315 -7.76 -13.88 11.30
CA TYR A 315 -7.69 -15.24 11.83
C TYR A 315 -6.84 -16.08 10.89
N VAL A 316 -5.76 -16.66 11.41
CA VAL A 316 -4.91 -17.57 10.63
C VAL A 316 -5.09 -18.99 11.17
N TYR A 317 -5.70 -19.86 10.37
CA TYR A 317 -5.98 -21.24 10.71
C TYR A 317 -4.88 -22.14 10.18
N GLY A 318 -4.24 -22.88 11.06
CA GLY A 318 -3.25 -23.89 10.73
C GLY A 318 -3.64 -25.28 11.24
N GLU A 319 -2.79 -26.28 11.00
CA GLU A 319 -3.03 -27.65 11.43
C GLU A 319 -2.93 -27.82 12.95
N LYS A 320 -2.19 -26.93 13.63
CA LYS A 320 -1.87 -27.03 15.07
C LYS A 320 -2.53 -25.95 15.91
N GLY A 321 -3.28 -25.03 15.30
CA GLY A 321 -3.93 -23.95 16.04
C GLY A 321 -4.43 -22.82 15.18
N ILE A 322 -4.87 -21.76 15.87
CA ILE A 322 -5.45 -20.55 15.26
C ILE A 322 -4.73 -19.35 15.87
N ALA A 323 -4.33 -18.39 15.03
CA ALA A 323 -3.86 -17.08 15.47
C ALA A 323 -4.98 -16.04 15.34
N PHE A 324 -5.09 -15.18 16.35
CA PHE A 324 -5.97 -14.02 16.42
C PHE A 324 -5.13 -12.75 16.37
N ILE A 325 -5.38 -11.88 15.41
CA ILE A 325 -4.59 -10.68 15.16
C ILE A 325 -5.54 -9.48 15.10
N ASN A 326 -5.52 -8.65 16.14
CA ASN A 326 -6.32 -7.43 16.20
C ASN A 326 -5.53 -6.26 15.59
N GLY A 327 -5.95 -5.75 14.43
CA GLY A 327 -5.23 -4.71 13.72
C GLY A 327 -5.08 -3.36 14.46
N TRP A 328 -5.97 -3.04 15.39
CA TRP A 328 -5.92 -1.77 16.12
C TRP A 328 -5.64 -1.90 17.61
N GLY A 329 -5.45 -3.11 18.08
CA GLY A 329 -5.19 -3.38 19.50
C GLY A 329 -3.96 -4.26 19.71
N PRO A 330 -3.44 -4.32 20.94
CA PRO A 330 -2.27 -5.14 21.26
C PRO A 330 -2.61 -6.62 21.50
N HIS A 331 -3.90 -7.00 21.43
CA HIS A 331 -4.30 -8.37 21.75
C HIS A 331 -4.06 -9.28 20.54
N HIS A 332 -2.95 -10.01 20.60
CA HIS A 332 -2.59 -11.04 19.62
C HIS A 332 -2.33 -12.34 20.36
N ALA A 333 -2.97 -13.42 19.92
CA ALA A 333 -2.90 -14.71 20.59
C ALA A 333 -2.83 -15.86 19.59
N ILE A 334 -2.25 -16.98 20.01
CA ILE A 334 -2.33 -18.26 19.34
C ILE A 334 -2.99 -19.24 20.30
N GLU A 335 -4.04 -19.90 19.82
CA GLU A 335 -4.70 -21.03 20.50
C GLU A 335 -4.40 -22.33 19.75
N GLY A 336 -4.13 -23.42 20.47
CA GLY A 336 -3.82 -24.73 19.88
C GLY A 336 -2.76 -25.50 20.62
N GLU A 337 -1.94 -26.28 19.89
CA GLU A 337 -0.90 -27.13 20.51
C GLU A 337 0.17 -26.33 21.28
N THR A 338 0.48 -25.11 20.82
CA THR A 338 1.45 -24.21 21.43
C THR A 338 0.81 -22.86 21.70
N PRO A 339 0.03 -22.72 22.77
CA PRO A 339 -0.64 -21.47 23.11
C PRO A 339 0.36 -20.34 23.35
N TRP A 340 0.02 -19.15 22.88
CA TRP A 340 0.84 -17.95 23.05
C TRP A 340 -0.03 -16.70 23.13
N LEU A 341 0.38 -15.76 23.96
CA LEU A 341 -0.22 -14.43 24.10
C LEU A 341 0.89 -13.39 23.98
N TYR A 342 0.59 -12.30 23.31
CA TYR A 342 1.52 -11.17 23.26
C TYR A 342 1.50 -10.39 24.57
N GLU A 343 2.63 -10.28 25.22
CA GLU A 343 2.84 -9.51 26.46
C GLU A 343 3.99 -8.49 26.34
N GLY A 344 4.42 -8.24 25.10
CA GLY A 344 5.51 -7.33 24.80
C GLY A 344 5.08 -5.85 24.78
N PRO A 345 6.02 -4.93 24.50
CA PRO A 345 5.75 -3.50 24.43
C PRO A 345 4.89 -3.16 23.20
N THR A 346 4.05 -2.14 23.35
CA THR A 346 3.36 -1.48 22.23
C THR A 346 4.11 -0.23 21.80
N SER A 347 4.02 0.12 20.54
CA SER A 347 4.61 1.34 19.99
C SER A 347 3.71 1.92 18.90
N ASN A 348 3.96 3.17 18.56
CA ASN A 348 3.33 3.77 17.39
C ASN A 348 3.96 3.18 16.12
N MET A 349 3.23 2.32 15.40
CA MET A 349 3.70 1.63 14.20
C MET A 349 4.14 2.60 13.09
N TYR A 350 3.53 3.77 12.99
CA TYR A 350 3.91 4.81 12.02
C TYR A 350 5.29 5.43 12.36
N VAL A 351 5.62 5.58 13.62
CA VAL A 351 6.95 6.02 14.05
C VAL A 351 7.97 4.90 13.85
N GLU A 352 7.60 3.63 14.17
CA GLU A 352 8.49 2.48 13.99
C GLU A 352 8.89 2.26 12.52
N GLU A 353 7.95 2.42 11.57
CA GLU A 353 8.31 2.29 10.15
C GLU A 353 9.35 3.33 9.72
N HIS A 354 9.25 4.58 10.20
CA HIS A 354 10.23 5.61 9.92
C HIS A 354 11.56 5.40 10.65
N LYS A 355 11.56 4.84 11.88
CA LYS A 355 12.80 4.43 12.55
C LYS A 355 13.57 3.42 11.73
N ASP A 356 12.90 2.37 11.23
CA ASP A 356 13.51 1.35 10.37
C ASP A 356 14.07 1.97 9.08
N PHE A 357 13.31 2.88 8.44
CA PHE A 357 13.69 3.55 7.22
C PHE A 357 14.98 4.35 7.37
N PHE A 358 15.03 5.22 8.39
CA PHE A 358 16.20 6.06 8.62
C PHE A 358 17.39 5.30 9.21
N ALA A 359 17.17 4.26 9.99
CA ALA A 359 18.24 3.39 10.45
C ALA A 359 18.94 2.70 9.26
N GLY A 360 18.16 2.26 8.26
CA GLY A 360 18.70 1.71 7.01
C GLY A 360 19.50 2.73 6.20
N ILE A 361 19.00 3.96 6.05
CA ILE A 361 19.71 5.05 5.36
C ILE A 361 21.03 5.39 6.05
N LYS A 362 21.05 5.40 7.39
CA LYS A 362 22.25 5.66 8.21
C LYS A 362 23.23 4.48 8.26
N GLY A 363 22.91 3.34 7.65
CA GLY A 363 23.72 2.12 7.73
C GLY A 363 23.75 1.47 9.13
N LYS A 364 22.80 1.84 10.03
CA LYS A 364 22.68 1.27 11.38
C LYS A 364 21.84 -0.01 11.40
N ALA A 365 21.10 -0.29 10.31
CA ALA A 365 20.32 -1.49 10.08
C ALA A 365 20.34 -1.83 8.57
N PRO A 366 19.91 -3.04 8.16
CA PRO A 366 19.72 -3.36 6.76
C PRO A 366 18.78 -2.35 6.08
N GLN A 367 19.10 -1.93 4.86
CA GLN A 367 18.22 -1.07 4.08
C GLN A 367 16.86 -1.72 3.88
N ARG A 368 15.80 -0.92 4.00
CA ARG A 368 14.43 -1.38 3.74
C ARG A 368 14.17 -1.43 2.24
N PHE A 369 13.69 -2.57 1.81
CA PHE A 369 13.28 -2.78 0.43
C PHE A 369 12.02 -3.65 0.41
N ASP A 370 10.87 -2.99 0.43
CA ASP A 370 9.56 -3.62 0.64
C ASP A 370 8.85 -3.94 -0.68
N ALA A 371 9.39 -3.49 -1.82
CA ALA A 371 8.69 -3.53 -3.10
C ALA A 371 8.25 -4.93 -3.53
N ASP A 372 9.01 -5.98 -3.21
CA ASP A 372 8.68 -7.34 -3.64
C ASP A 372 7.34 -7.81 -3.06
N TRP A 373 7.13 -7.65 -1.76
CA TRP A 373 5.88 -8.06 -1.11
C TRP A 373 4.78 -6.99 -1.20
N ALA A 374 5.14 -5.70 -1.19
CA ALA A 374 4.15 -4.62 -1.22
C ALA A 374 3.46 -4.49 -2.59
N THR A 375 4.16 -4.81 -3.69
CA THR A 375 3.54 -4.93 -5.02
C THR A 375 2.60 -6.12 -5.09
N ASN A 376 2.94 -7.27 -4.46
CA ASN A 376 2.05 -8.41 -4.37
C ASN A 376 0.77 -8.04 -3.61
N SER A 377 0.88 -7.44 -2.42
CA SER A 377 -0.29 -7.00 -1.64
C SER A 377 -1.16 -5.98 -2.40
N THR A 378 -0.52 -5.04 -3.12
CA THR A 378 -1.22 -4.08 -3.97
C THR A 378 -1.97 -4.79 -5.11
N LEU A 379 -1.31 -5.72 -5.81
CA LEU A 379 -1.93 -6.44 -6.93
C LEU A 379 -3.03 -7.40 -6.45
N MET A 380 -2.89 -8.06 -5.30
CA MET A 380 -3.96 -8.87 -4.70
C MET A 380 -5.22 -8.03 -4.46
N ALA A 381 -5.10 -6.83 -3.92
CA ALA A 381 -6.24 -5.94 -3.71
C ALA A 381 -6.88 -5.49 -5.04
N ILE A 382 -6.08 -5.15 -6.04
CA ILE A 382 -6.54 -4.82 -7.40
C ILE A 382 -7.25 -6.01 -8.05
N MET A 383 -6.68 -7.20 -7.94
CA MET A 383 -7.23 -8.47 -8.45
C MET A 383 -8.61 -8.77 -7.84
N GLY A 384 -8.77 -8.58 -6.51
CA GLY A 384 -10.04 -8.69 -5.81
C GLY A 384 -11.08 -7.68 -6.30
N ARG A 385 -10.69 -6.43 -6.56
CA ARG A 385 -11.53 -5.42 -7.19
C ARG A 385 -11.98 -5.84 -8.59
N MET A 386 -11.04 -6.27 -9.45
CA MET A 386 -11.33 -6.72 -10.81
C MET A 386 -12.34 -7.87 -10.81
N ALA A 387 -12.17 -8.85 -9.92
CA ALA A 387 -13.09 -9.97 -9.79
C ALA A 387 -14.49 -9.51 -9.36
N ALA A 388 -14.61 -8.62 -8.36
CA ALA A 388 -15.90 -8.08 -7.92
C ALA A 388 -16.60 -7.23 -9.01
N TYR A 389 -15.84 -6.44 -9.75
CA TYR A 389 -16.37 -5.53 -10.77
C TYR A 389 -16.86 -6.25 -12.03
N THR A 390 -16.18 -7.32 -12.41
CA THR A 390 -16.51 -8.09 -13.62
C THR A 390 -17.45 -9.28 -13.33
N GLY A 391 -17.44 -9.78 -12.09
CA GLY A 391 -18.09 -11.03 -11.72
C GLY A 391 -17.35 -12.27 -12.24
N GLN A 392 -16.08 -12.11 -12.64
CA GLN A 392 -15.28 -13.21 -13.19
C GLN A 392 -14.27 -13.72 -12.16
N MET A 393 -13.87 -14.97 -12.32
CA MET A 393 -12.67 -15.51 -11.69
C MET A 393 -11.46 -14.95 -12.43
N ILE A 394 -10.51 -14.39 -11.67
CA ILE A 394 -9.31 -13.74 -12.20
C ILE A 394 -8.09 -14.52 -11.71
N THR A 395 -7.19 -14.89 -12.62
CA THR A 395 -5.89 -15.47 -12.25
C THR A 395 -4.88 -14.37 -11.93
N TRP A 396 -3.82 -14.72 -11.19
CA TRP A 396 -2.71 -13.81 -10.89
C TRP A 396 -2.10 -13.23 -12.16
N GLU A 397 -1.87 -14.10 -13.15
CA GLU A 397 -1.28 -13.69 -14.43
C GLU A 397 -2.19 -12.74 -15.20
N GLN A 398 -3.51 -13.00 -15.25
CA GLN A 398 -4.47 -12.08 -15.84
C GLN A 398 -4.45 -10.73 -15.15
N ALA A 399 -4.48 -10.70 -13.81
CA ALA A 399 -4.44 -9.45 -13.06
C ALA A 399 -3.16 -8.67 -13.33
N LEU A 400 -1.99 -9.32 -13.29
CA LEU A 400 -0.70 -8.69 -13.52
C LEU A 400 -0.56 -8.13 -14.94
N ASN A 401 -1.11 -8.82 -15.94
CA ASN A 401 -1.01 -8.44 -17.36
C ASN A 401 -2.19 -7.58 -17.85
N SER A 402 -3.16 -7.28 -17.00
CA SER A 402 -4.30 -6.42 -17.35
C SER A 402 -3.84 -5.09 -17.96
N ALA A 403 -4.55 -4.65 -18.98
CA ALA A 403 -4.36 -3.36 -19.64
C ALA A 403 -5.20 -2.24 -18.99
N GLU A 404 -6.03 -2.57 -17.97
CA GLU A 404 -6.85 -1.58 -17.27
C GLU A 404 -5.98 -0.45 -16.73
N LYS A 405 -6.13 0.74 -17.29
CA LYS A 405 -5.46 1.96 -16.85
C LYS A 405 -6.49 2.94 -16.33
N LEU A 406 -6.37 3.30 -15.07
CA LEU A 406 -7.29 4.22 -14.41
C LEU A 406 -6.77 5.66 -14.51
N GLY A 407 -7.72 6.61 -14.61
CA GLY A 407 -7.45 8.05 -14.61
C GLY A 407 -7.41 8.70 -15.97
N PRO A 408 -7.38 10.04 -15.99
CA PRO A 408 -7.30 10.82 -17.21
C PRO A 408 -5.91 10.71 -17.86
N THR A 409 -5.84 11.00 -19.15
CA THR A 409 -4.57 11.02 -19.90
C THR A 409 -3.69 12.21 -19.54
N THR A 410 -4.28 13.29 -19.01
CA THR A 410 -3.59 14.53 -18.65
C THR A 410 -4.08 15.01 -17.30
N TYR A 411 -3.15 15.40 -16.43
CA TYR A 411 -3.45 15.96 -15.11
C TYR A 411 -3.38 17.50 -15.17
N ALA A 412 -4.55 18.14 -15.09
CA ALA A 412 -4.69 19.59 -15.02
C ALA A 412 -5.95 19.95 -14.24
N LEU A 413 -5.95 21.12 -13.60
CA LEU A 413 -7.18 21.64 -12.99
C LEU A 413 -8.19 21.97 -14.10
N GLY A 414 -9.37 21.34 -14.04
CA GLY A 414 -10.38 21.47 -15.08
C GLY A 414 -11.42 20.35 -15.00
N PRO A 415 -12.18 20.15 -16.08
CA PRO A 415 -13.17 19.08 -16.17
C PRO A 415 -12.55 17.68 -16.11
N VAL A 416 -13.13 16.77 -15.34
CA VAL A 416 -12.78 15.34 -15.30
C VAL A 416 -14.06 14.53 -15.19
N GLU A 417 -14.30 13.69 -16.18
CA GLU A 417 -15.46 12.81 -16.20
C GLU A 417 -15.34 11.72 -15.12
N THR A 418 -16.45 11.43 -14.44
CA THR A 418 -16.56 10.28 -13.54
C THR A 418 -17.14 9.10 -14.33
N THR A 419 -16.38 8.02 -14.45
CA THR A 419 -16.87 6.79 -15.10
C THR A 419 -18.04 6.18 -14.32
N PRO A 420 -18.97 5.47 -15.00
CA PRO A 420 -20.08 4.80 -14.33
C PRO A 420 -19.59 3.81 -13.26
N VAL A 421 -20.45 3.57 -12.27
CA VAL A 421 -20.21 2.52 -11.27
C VAL A 421 -20.13 1.17 -11.97
N PRO A 422 -19.08 0.38 -11.74
CA PRO A 422 -18.95 -0.95 -12.33
C PRO A 422 -20.12 -1.87 -11.97
N ARG A 423 -20.46 -2.81 -12.86
CA ARG A 423 -21.56 -3.75 -12.67
C ARG A 423 -21.12 -5.16 -13.06
N PRO A 424 -21.15 -6.15 -12.14
CA PRO A 424 -20.81 -7.54 -12.43
C PRO A 424 -21.62 -8.08 -13.62
N GLY A 425 -20.97 -8.83 -14.49
CA GLY A 425 -21.55 -9.38 -15.70
C GLY A 425 -21.70 -8.38 -16.87
N HIS A 426 -21.53 -7.08 -16.63
CA HIS A 426 -21.56 -6.01 -17.63
C HIS A 426 -20.20 -5.33 -17.82
N THR A 427 -19.49 -5.07 -16.73
CA THR A 427 -18.12 -4.54 -16.77
C THR A 427 -17.18 -5.60 -17.33
N LYS A 428 -16.44 -5.24 -18.37
CA LYS A 428 -15.49 -6.17 -19.02
C LYS A 428 -14.15 -6.16 -18.28
N PHE A 429 -13.54 -7.32 -18.22
CA PHE A 429 -12.12 -7.42 -17.87
C PHE A 429 -11.28 -6.94 -19.08
N THR A 430 -10.24 -6.11 -18.84
CA THR A 430 -9.37 -5.53 -19.86
C THR A 430 -7.88 -5.73 -19.55
#